data_19f8e4fa2cc72204088480dcabaa17cc
#
_entry.id   19f8e4fa2cc72204088480dcabaa17cc
#
_cell.length_a   1.000
_cell.length_b   1.000
_cell.length_c   1.000
_cell.angle_alpha   90.00
_cell.angle_beta   90.00
_cell.angle_gamma   90.00
#
_symmetry.space_group_name_H-M   'P 1'
#
loop_
_entity.id
_entity.type
_entity.pdbx_description
1 polymer ?
#
loop_
_entity_poly.entity_id
_entity_poly.type
_entity_poly.pdbx_seq_one_letter_code
_entity_poly.pdbx_strand_id
1 'polypeptide(L)'
;MEIFNIIRLGIADTFDILNTWVQQINDVLWGWPMLTVLLGTHIYLTYKLKFPQRYLLKAIKLSITKDKDSTGEVSQFAALSTSLAGAIGTGNIVGVATAVLIGGPGAVLWCLLTGFLGMSTKYSEGLVAIKYRVKRRNGKIAGGPMYVLERGLGKPVLAVLFCVFTLIMSFCGGNFLQGNAISEAMQNTYSVDPYATALVLTVLVGSVIFFGLKGIANVCEKLVPVMAFVYVISCLILIVMNFGYLGEALLLICKSAFSPQAIGGGAVGGFMVSIQYGVSRGLLSNESGMGSAPIIAAAAKTRNPVRQALVSSTSTFWDTLVVCSLTGIVTVTTMLALGVRETSELSSLVMQDAFSQIPVIGGHLLNISMFTFAFSTILGWTYYGERAIEFLLGRRDRKATHLFRACWVLSTFIGAIMPLEFAWNISSTAVVFMALPNLFSLIMLTKLIVKETRYYLWEDRLDEVDEEEIPSV
;
A
#
# COMPACT_ATOMS: atom_id res chain seq x y z
N MET A 1 31.20 -29.38 13.00
CA MET A 1 31.23 -27.90 13.03
C MET A 1 31.68 -27.30 11.68
N GLU A 2 32.76 -27.79 11.05
CA GLU A 2 33.21 -27.30 9.73
C GLU A 2 32.20 -27.47 8.58
N ILE A 3 31.57 -28.64 8.47
CA ILE A 3 30.54 -28.88 7.44
C ILE A 3 29.34 -27.92 7.58
N PHE A 4 28.94 -27.62 8.82
CA PHE A 4 27.87 -26.67 9.11
C PHE A 4 28.25 -25.23 8.72
N ASN A 5 29.52 -24.85 8.93
CA ASN A 5 30.04 -23.56 8.50
C ASN A 5 30.16 -23.45 6.98
N ILE A 6 30.59 -24.50 6.29
CA ILE A 6 30.68 -24.54 4.81
C ILE A 6 29.28 -24.44 4.20
N ILE A 7 28.30 -25.18 4.74
CA ILE A 7 26.90 -25.07 4.29
C ILE A 7 26.33 -23.68 4.55
N ARG A 8 26.60 -23.09 5.72
CA ARG A 8 26.16 -21.74 6.07
C ARG A 8 26.77 -20.67 5.16
N LEU A 9 28.06 -20.78 4.84
CA LEU A 9 28.75 -19.87 3.92
C LEU A 9 28.19 -20.03 2.49
N GLY A 10 28.04 -21.27 2.01
CA GLY A 10 27.46 -21.51 0.68
C GLY A 10 26.00 -21.05 0.54
N ILE A 11 25.21 -21.12 1.61
CA ILE A 11 23.85 -20.58 1.64
C ILE A 11 23.90 -19.05 1.61
N ALA A 12 24.77 -18.40 2.40
CA ALA A 12 24.91 -16.96 2.42
C ALA A 12 25.34 -16.42 1.03
N ASP A 13 26.36 -17.00 0.44
CA ASP A 13 26.85 -16.62 -0.90
C ASP A 13 25.73 -16.78 -1.97
N THR A 14 24.92 -17.83 -1.85
CA THR A 14 23.78 -18.04 -2.77
C THR A 14 22.70 -16.98 -2.60
N PHE A 15 22.40 -16.58 -1.36
CA PHE A 15 21.45 -15.51 -1.07
C PHE A 15 21.95 -14.16 -1.60
N ASP A 16 23.21 -13.84 -1.44
CA ASP A 16 23.82 -12.59 -1.92
C ASP A 16 23.78 -12.51 -3.46
N ILE A 17 24.08 -13.63 -4.13
CA ILE A 17 23.96 -13.72 -5.60
C ILE A 17 22.51 -13.51 -6.03
N LEU A 18 21.54 -14.19 -5.41
CA LEU A 18 20.12 -14.04 -5.71
C LEU A 18 19.64 -12.61 -5.44
N ASN A 19 20.04 -12.00 -4.33
CA ASN A 19 19.70 -10.63 -3.99
C ASN A 19 20.22 -9.65 -5.04
N THR A 20 21.45 -9.83 -5.50
CA THR A 20 22.05 -9.02 -6.57
C THR A 20 21.27 -9.14 -7.89
N TRP A 21 20.88 -10.35 -8.29
CA TRP A 21 20.07 -10.56 -9.49
C TRP A 21 18.68 -9.89 -9.37
N VAL A 22 18.01 -10.03 -8.22
CA VAL A 22 16.70 -9.41 -7.99
C VAL A 22 16.82 -7.88 -7.99
N GLN A 23 17.90 -7.35 -7.44
CA GLN A 23 18.15 -5.90 -7.46
C GLN A 23 18.36 -5.39 -8.89
N GLN A 24 19.17 -6.08 -9.72
CA GLN A 24 19.34 -5.71 -11.14
C GLN A 24 18.02 -5.73 -11.91
N ILE A 25 17.17 -6.73 -11.65
CA ILE A 25 15.83 -6.81 -12.24
C ILE A 25 14.99 -5.60 -11.78
N ASN A 26 15.03 -5.23 -10.51
CA ASN A 26 14.32 -4.07 -9.98
C ASN A 26 14.77 -2.76 -10.62
N ASP A 27 16.08 -2.56 -10.80
CA ASP A 27 16.63 -1.35 -11.41
C ASP A 27 16.11 -1.15 -12.84
N VAL A 28 15.96 -2.25 -13.59
CA VAL A 28 15.36 -2.22 -14.93
C VAL A 28 13.84 -2.00 -14.87
N LEU A 29 13.13 -2.75 -14.03
CA LEU A 29 11.67 -2.72 -13.97
C LEU A 29 11.15 -1.37 -13.46
N TRP A 30 11.76 -0.81 -12.41
CA TRP A 30 11.38 0.48 -11.83
C TRP A 30 11.94 1.69 -12.59
N GLY A 31 12.68 1.47 -13.66
CA GLY A 31 13.06 2.49 -14.61
C GLY A 31 11.89 2.95 -15.49
N TRP A 32 12.19 3.38 -16.70
CA TRP A 32 11.20 3.84 -17.68
C TRP A 32 10.01 2.90 -17.92
N PRO A 33 10.17 1.55 -17.95
CA PRO A 33 9.04 0.68 -18.27
C PRO A 33 7.87 0.83 -17.29
N MET A 34 8.12 0.63 -15.99
CA MET A 34 7.07 0.70 -14.99
C MET A 34 6.54 2.12 -14.79
N LEU A 35 7.43 3.13 -14.79
CA LEU A 35 7.03 4.53 -14.68
C LEU A 35 6.08 4.93 -15.80
N THR A 36 6.39 4.55 -17.05
CA THR A 36 5.55 4.87 -18.21
C THR A 36 4.19 4.19 -18.13
N VAL A 37 4.17 2.90 -17.80
CA VAL A 37 2.92 2.13 -17.71
C VAL A 37 2.06 2.66 -16.57
N LEU A 38 2.65 2.90 -15.40
CA LEU A 38 1.92 3.33 -14.21
C LEU A 38 1.38 4.76 -14.36
N LEU A 39 2.27 5.74 -14.58
CA LEU A 39 1.87 7.15 -14.72
C LEU A 39 1.02 7.36 -15.97
N GLY A 40 1.35 6.69 -17.07
CA GLY A 40 0.57 6.72 -18.29
C GLY A 40 -0.87 6.24 -18.06
N THR A 41 -1.05 5.14 -17.32
CA THR A 41 -2.39 4.64 -16.96
C THR A 41 -3.11 5.60 -16.03
N HIS A 42 -2.43 6.15 -15.03
CA HIS A 42 -3.02 7.14 -14.11
C HIS A 42 -3.52 8.38 -14.86
N ILE A 43 -2.69 8.96 -15.74
CA ILE A 43 -3.04 10.12 -16.56
C ILE A 43 -4.19 9.78 -17.51
N TYR A 44 -4.09 8.64 -18.21
CA TYR A 44 -5.10 8.18 -19.16
C TYR A 44 -6.48 8.02 -18.51
N LEU A 45 -6.55 7.32 -17.37
CA LEU A 45 -7.80 7.13 -16.64
C LEU A 45 -8.32 8.43 -16.04
N THR A 46 -7.45 9.31 -15.54
CA THR A 46 -7.83 10.64 -15.04
C THR A 46 -8.51 11.46 -16.13
N TYR A 47 -7.93 11.47 -17.33
CA TYR A 47 -8.52 12.18 -18.48
C TYR A 47 -9.84 11.54 -18.93
N LYS A 48 -9.88 10.21 -19.10
CA LYS A 48 -11.10 9.49 -19.57
C LYS A 48 -12.27 9.60 -18.60
N LEU A 49 -12.00 9.66 -17.30
CA LEU A 49 -13.00 9.78 -16.24
C LEU A 49 -13.30 11.25 -15.86
N LYS A 50 -12.73 12.21 -16.60
CA LYS A 50 -12.95 13.64 -16.39
C LYS A 50 -12.64 14.09 -14.96
N PHE A 51 -11.48 13.66 -14.42
CA PHE A 51 -10.99 14.01 -13.08
C PHE A 51 -11.97 13.59 -11.96
N PRO A 52 -12.11 12.30 -11.64
CA PRO A 52 -12.97 11.85 -10.54
C PRO A 52 -12.57 12.42 -9.18
N GLN A 53 -11.35 12.94 -9.04
CA GLN A 53 -10.86 13.67 -7.87
C GLN A 53 -11.79 14.84 -7.46
N ARG A 54 -12.47 15.47 -8.41
CA ARG A 54 -13.44 16.56 -8.13
C ARG A 54 -14.63 16.13 -7.27
N TYR A 55 -14.89 14.83 -7.21
CA TYR A 55 -15.96 14.27 -6.37
C TYR A 55 -15.47 13.83 -4.99
N LEU A 56 -14.25 14.22 -4.57
CA LEU A 56 -13.63 13.78 -3.32
C LEU A 56 -14.52 13.98 -2.10
N LEU A 57 -15.12 15.16 -1.92
CA LEU A 57 -15.99 15.45 -0.78
C LEU A 57 -17.25 14.55 -0.78
N LYS A 58 -17.83 14.28 -1.97
CA LYS A 58 -18.94 13.35 -2.13
C LYS A 58 -18.50 11.92 -1.78
N ALA A 59 -17.30 11.52 -2.22
CA ALA A 59 -16.71 10.22 -1.94
C ALA A 59 -16.44 9.99 -0.43
N ILE A 60 -15.91 10.99 0.26
CA ILE A 60 -15.72 10.97 1.73
C ILE A 60 -17.06 10.82 2.45
N LYS A 61 -18.08 11.59 2.04
CA LYS A 61 -19.43 11.47 2.62
C LYS A 61 -20.00 10.07 2.41
N LEU A 62 -19.83 9.47 1.21
CA LEU A 62 -20.29 8.13 0.92
C LEU A 62 -19.60 7.08 1.78
N SER A 63 -18.30 7.23 2.07
CA SER A 63 -17.54 6.25 2.86
C SER A 63 -18.11 6.03 4.27
N ILE A 64 -18.70 7.05 4.86
CA ILE A 64 -19.32 7.00 6.20
C ILE A 64 -20.84 6.77 6.16
N THR A 65 -21.46 6.74 4.98
CA THR A 65 -22.89 6.53 4.81
C THR A 65 -23.20 5.03 4.73
N LYS A 66 -24.20 4.56 5.50
CA LYS A 66 -24.64 3.17 5.43
C LYS A 66 -25.66 2.97 4.31
N ASP A 67 -25.36 2.09 3.37
CA ASP A 67 -26.31 1.66 2.33
C ASP A 67 -27.24 0.58 2.88
N LYS A 68 -28.55 0.88 2.98
CA LYS A 68 -29.53 -0.04 3.58
C LYS A 68 -29.89 -1.20 2.65
N ASP A 69 -30.07 -0.97 1.36
CA ASP A 69 -30.51 -1.99 0.39
C ASP A 69 -29.31 -2.41 -0.51
N SER A 70 -28.36 -3.13 0.10
CA SER A 70 -27.11 -3.41 -0.58
C SER A 70 -26.57 -4.81 -0.30
N THR A 71 -25.97 -5.42 -1.30
CA THR A 71 -25.34 -6.74 -1.21
C THR A 71 -23.85 -6.61 -0.90
N GLY A 72 -23.34 -7.39 0.08
CA GLY A 72 -21.94 -7.37 0.50
C GLY A 72 -21.75 -8.05 1.84
N GLU A 73 -20.50 -8.20 2.28
CA GLU A 73 -20.14 -8.81 3.57
C GLU A 73 -19.83 -7.77 4.65
N VAL A 74 -19.19 -6.66 4.27
CA VAL A 74 -18.72 -5.60 5.18
C VAL A 74 -19.25 -4.23 4.75
N SER A 75 -19.30 -3.26 5.65
CA SER A 75 -19.68 -1.88 5.29
C SER A 75 -18.66 -1.25 4.33
N GLN A 76 -19.06 -0.20 3.59
CA GLN A 76 -18.14 0.55 2.74
C GLN A 76 -16.99 1.13 3.57
N PHE A 77 -17.28 1.62 4.78
CA PHE A 77 -16.26 2.15 5.69
C PHE A 77 -15.31 1.06 6.19
N ALA A 78 -15.81 -0.13 6.55
CA ALA A 78 -14.97 -1.25 6.95
C ALA A 78 -14.09 -1.76 5.79
N ALA A 79 -14.61 -1.78 4.56
CA ALA A 79 -13.83 -2.12 3.37
C ALA A 79 -12.75 -1.07 3.08
N LEU A 80 -13.08 0.23 3.20
CA LEU A 80 -12.12 1.31 3.07
C LEU A 80 -11.04 1.24 4.16
N SER A 81 -11.43 1.06 5.43
CA SER A 81 -10.49 0.94 6.55
C SER A 81 -9.58 -0.27 6.40
N THR A 82 -10.10 -1.41 5.91
CA THR A 82 -9.25 -2.58 5.65
C THR A 82 -8.29 -2.35 4.46
N SER A 83 -8.74 -1.62 3.43
CA SER A 83 -7.87 -1.20 2.31
C SER A 83 -6.78 -0.25 2.80
N LEU A 84 -7.13 0.72 3.63
CA LEU A 84 -6.17 1.63 4.26
C LEU A 84 -5.23 0.91 5.22
N ALA A 85 -5.71 -0.09 5.95
CA ALA A 85 -4.86 -0.93 6.80
C ALA A 85 -3.76 -1.64 6.00
N GLY A 86 -4.07 -2.14 4.79
CA GLY A 86 -3.08 -2.73 3.90
C GLY A 86 -2.09 -1.70 3.34
N ALA A 87 -2.57 -0.50 3.05
CA ALA A 87 -1.80 0.57 2.40
C ALA A 87 -0.97 1.38 3.40
N ILE A 88 -1.58 1.87 4.49
CA ILE A 88 -0.89 2.68 5.51
C ILE A 88 -0.02 1.76 6.39
N GLY A 89 1.24 1.67 6.03
CA GLY A 89 2.24 0.83 6.69
C GLY A 89 3.55 1.57 6.92
N THR A 90 4.62 0.80 7.11
CA THR A 90 5.98 1.35 7.25
C THR A 90 6.42 2.14 6.03
N GLY A 91 5.85 1.85 4.85
CA GLY A 91 6.09 2.59 3.61
C GLY A 91 5.76 4.07 3.69
N ASN A 92 4.73 4.44 4.44
CA ASN A 92 4.31 5.84 4.62
C ASN A 92 5.27 6.65 5.50
N ILE A 93 5.99 6.02 6.41
CA ILE A 93 6.93 6.66 7.32
C ILE A 93 8.36 6.48 6.79
N VAL A 94 8.86 5.25 6.84
CA VAL A 94 10.24 4.95 6.44
C VAL A 94 10.41 5.04 4.92
N GLY A 95 9.45 4.55 4.14
CA GLY A 95 9.52 4.56 2.68
C GLY A 95 9.58 5.97 2.10
N VAL A 96 8.74 6.90 2.59
CA VAL A 96 8.74 8.30 2.14
C VAL A 96 10.02 9.02 2.59
N ALA A 97 10.47 8.81 3.84
CA ALA A 97 11.74 9.34 4.31
C ALA A 97 12.91 8.83 3.44
N THR A 98 12.94 7.53 3.12
CA THR A 98 13.94 6.95 2.21
C THR A 98 13.86 7.54 0.79
N ALA A 99 12.63 7.87 0.29
CA ALA A 99 12.51 8.55 -0.99
C ALA A 99 13.17 9.92 -0.99
N VAL A 100 13.07 10.67 0.11
CA VAL A 100 13.78 11.95 0.28
C VAL A 100 15.29 11.73 0.37
N LEU A 101 15.73 10.71 1.11
CA LEU A 101 17.16 10.41 1.27
C LEU A 101 17.86 10.08 -0.04
N ILE A 102 17.23 9.22 -0.87
CA ILE A 102 17.85 8.72 -2.10
C ILE A 102 17.45 9.58 -3.31
N GLY A 103 16.16 9.92 -3.40
CA GLY A 103 15.59 10.68 -4.53
C GLY A 103 15.65 12.20 -4.38
N GLY A 104 16.09 12.68 -3.23
CA GLY A 104 16.09 14.09 -2.87
C GLY A 104 14.70 14.62 -2.47
N PRO A 105 14.61 15.88 -1.99
CA PRO A 105 13.33 16.50 -1.57
C PRO A 105 12.25 16.48 -2.64
N GLY A 106 12.62 16.54 -3.93
CA GLY A 106 11.69 16.48 -5.06
C GLY A 106 10.89 15.19 -5.17
N ALA A 107 11.38 14.09 -4.62
CA ALA A 107 10.66 12.81 -4.59
C ALA A 107 9.31 12.92 -3.87
N VAL A 108 9.18 13.82 -2.90
CA VAL A 108 7.90 14.09 -2.21
C VAL A 108 6.83 14.55 -3.21
N LEU A 109 7.16 15.49 -4.11
CA LEU A 109 6.21 15.98 -5.10
C LEU A 109 5.77 14.87 -6.06
N TRP A 110 6.70 14.02 -6.52
CA TRP A 110 6.38 12.90 -7.40
C TRP A 110 5.53 11.83 -6.71
N CYS A 111 5.76 11.59 -5.42
CA CYS A 111 4.90 10.74 -4.60
C CYS A 111 3.47 11.30 -4.55
N LEU A 112 3.30 12.60 -4.27
CA LEU A 112 2.01 13.28 -4.23
C LEU A 112 1.28 13.26 -5.58
N LEU A 113 2.00 13.51 -6.68
CA LEU A 113 1.44 13.45 -8.04
C LEU A 113 0.94 12.03 -8.37
N THR A 114 1.70 11.01 -7.99
CA THR A 114 1.28 9.62 -8.14
C THR A 114 0.01 9.33 -7.35
N GLY A 115 -0.10 9.84 -6.12
CA GLY A 115 -1.30 9.74 -5.30
C GLY A 115 -2.50 10.44 -5.93
N PHE A 116 -2.35 11.70 -6.34
CA PHE A 116 -3.44 12.46 -6.94
C PHE A 116 -3.98 11.82 -8.22
N LEU A 117 -3.10 11.45 -9.14
CA LEU A 117 -3.49 10.78 -10.38
C LEU A 117 -3.96 9.34 -10.12
N GLY A 118 -3.35 8.67 -9.15
CA GLY A 118 -3.69 7.31 -8.71
C GLY A 118 -5.13 7.15 -8.18
N MET A 119 -5.75 8.23 -7.68
CA MET A 119 -7.16 8.22 -7.27
C MET A 119 -8.08 7.74 -8.40
N SER A 120 -7.81 8.11 -9.66
CA SER A 120 -8.59 7.67 -10.83
C SER A 120 -8.41 6.18 -11.12
N THR A 121 -7.21 5.68 -10.91
CA THR A 121 -6.91 4.25 -11.06
C THR A 121 -7.58 3.45 -9.94
N LYS A 122 -7.48 3.91 -8.70
CA LYS A 122 -8.16 3.31 -7.55
C LYS A 122 -9.68 3.29 -7.69
N TYR A 123 -10.26 4.38 -8.25
CA TYR A 123 -11.65 4.43 -8.64
C TYR A 123 -11.99 3.32 -9.64
N SER A 124 -11.20 3.19 -10.70
CA SER A 124 -11.40 2.20 -11.74
C SER A 124 -11.29 0.77 -11.21
N GLU A 125 -10.29 0.50 -10.35
CA GLU A 125 -10.12 -0.77 -9.64
C GLU A 125 -11.35 -1.14 -8.81
N GLY A 126 -11.85 -0.19 -8.01
CA GLY A 126 -13.05 -0.39 -7.18
C GLY A 126 -14.29 -0.69 -8.02
N LEU A 127 -14.48 0.01 -9.15
CA LEU A 127 -15.59 -0.20 -10.06
C LEU A 127 -15.59 -1.62 -10.65
N VAL A 128 -14.50 -2.03 -11.28
CA VAL A 128 -14.43 -3.34 -11.92
C VAL A 128 -14.45 -4.48 -10.91
N ALA A 129 -13.95 -4.26 -9.69
CA ALA A 129 -14.01 -5.25 -8.63
C ALA A 129 -15.45 -5.58 -8.20
N ILE A 130 -16.33 -4.58 -8.14
CA ILE A 130 -17.76 -4.78 -7.86
C ILE A 130 -18.47 -5.42 -9.07
N LYS A 131 -18.16 -4.97 -10.28
CA LYS A 131 -18.83 -5.45 -11.50
C LYS A 131 -18.55 -6.93 -11.79
N TYR A 132 -17.35 -7.41 -11.48
CA TYR A 132 -16.93 -8.81 -11.72
C TYR A 132 -16.84 -9.67 -10.45
N ARG A 133 -17.41 -9.20 -9.32
CA ARG A 133 -17.48 -10.00 -8.10
C ARG A 133 -18.40 -11.22 -8.27
N VAL A 134 -18.14 -12.24 -7.46
CA VAL A 134 -18.87 -13.50 -7.50
C VAL A 134 -19.37 -13.91 -6.13
N LYS A 135 -20.50 -14.61 -6.09
CA LYS A 135 -21.02 -15.23 -4.87
C LYS A 135 -20.55 -16.69 -4.83
N ARG A 136 -19.83 -17.06 -3.80
CA ARG A 136 -19.34 -18.41 -3.59
C ARG A 136 -20.44 -19.32 -3.05
N ARG A 137 -20.25 -20.65 -3.16
CA ARG A 137 -21.19 -21.64 -2.60
C ARG A 137 -21.45 -21.48 -1.09
N ASN A 138 -20.50 -20.93 -0.34
CA ASN A 138 -20.67 -20.63 1.09
C ASN A 138 -21.38 -19.29 1.35
N GLY A 139 -21.92 -18.64 0.34
CA GLY A 139 -22.61 -17.35 0.40
C GLY A 139 -21.67 -16.13 0.47
N LYS A 140 -20.37 -16.32 0.60
CA LYS A 140 -19.39 -15.25 0.67
C LYS A 140 -19.13 -14.61 -0.70
N ILE A 141 -18.85 -13.31 -0.70
CA ILE A 141 -18.50 -12.59 -1.91
C ILE A 141 -16.98 -12.59 -2.10
N ALA A 142 -16.55 -12.80 -3.34
CA ALA A 142 -15.16 -12.73 -3.75
C ALA A 142 -15.04 -11.90 -5.04
N GLY A 143 -13.95 -11.20 -5.18
CA GLY A 143 -13.66 -10.36 -6.36
C GLY A 143 -12.21 -9.89 -6.33
N GLY A 144 -11.91 -8.91 -7.18
CA GLY A 144 -10.57 -8.38 -7.35
C GLY A 144 -10.00 -8.71 -8.73
N PRO A 145 -8.74 -8.31 -9.02
CA PRO A 145 -8.17 -8.41 -10.37
C PRO A 145 -8.18 -9.82 -10.95
N MET A 146 -8.01 -10.87 -10.13
CA MET A 146 -8.05 -12.24 -10.59
C MET A 146 -9.40 -12.59 -11.27
N TYR A 147 -10.51 -12.12 -10.70
CA TYR A 147 -11.84 -12.33 -11.28
C TYR A 147 -12.10 -11.42 -12.48
N VAL A 148 -11.59 -10.20 -12.47
CA VAL A 148 -11.66 -9.26 -13.60
C VAL A 148 -10.89 -9.83 -14.79
N LEU A 149 -9.69 -10.35 -14.59
CA LEU A 149 -8.87 -10.96 -15.63
C LEU A 149 -9.49 -12.25 -16.17
N GLU A 150 -9.97 -13.14 -15.29
CA GLU A 150 -10.55 -14.41 -15.69
C GLU A 150 -11.90 -14.21 -16.40
N ARG A 151 -12.83 -13.46 -15.78
CA ARG A 151 -14.23 -13.36 -16.24
C ARG A 151 -14.49 -12.16 -17.13
N GLY A 152 -13.84 -11.04 -16.84
CA GLY A 152 -14.01 -9.83 -17.64
C GLY A 152 -13.26 -9.87 -18.97
N LEU A 153 -12.06 -10.46 -18.97
CA LEU A 153 -11.18 -10.48 -20.14
C LEU A 153 -10.92 -11.88 -20.71
N GLY A 154 -11.33 -12.96 -20.04
CA GLY A 154 -11.05 -14.32 -20.47
C GLY A 154 -9.56 -14.66 -20.45
N LYS A 155 -8.80 -14.11 -19.49
CA LYS A 155 -7.34 -14.27 -19.37
C LYS A 155 -6.95 -15.01 -18.06
N PRO A 156 -7.27 -16.31 -17.92
CA PRO A 156 -7.04 -17.04 -16.68
C PRO A 156 -5.55 -17.14 -16.31
N VAL A 157 -4.63 -17.18 -17.27
CA VAL A 157 -3.19 -17.21 -17.00
C VAL A 157 -2.74 -15.94 -16.29
N LEU A 158 -3.20 -14.77 -16.72
CA LEU A 158 -2.87 -13.51 -16.06
C LEU A 158 -3.49 -13.44 -14.65
N ALA A 159 -4.67 -14.03 -14.44
CA ALA A 159 -5.30 -14.14 -13.13
C ALA A 159 -4.48 -14.99 -12.16
N VAL A 160 -3.95 -16.12 -12.64
CA VAL A 160 -3.05 -17.00 -11.86
C VAL A 160 -1.74 -16.27 -11.53
N LEU A 161 -1.11 -15.62 -12.51
CA LEU A 161 0.12 -14.84 -12.29
C LEU A 161 -0.11 -13.74 -11.24
N PHE A 162 -1.20 -12.97 -11.36
CA PHE A 162 -1.57 -11.97 -10.37
C PHE A 162 -1.67 -12.58 -8.96
N CYS A 163 -2.34 -13.73 -8.79
CA CYS A 163 -2.46 -14.39 -7.48
C CYS A 163 -1.13 -14.89 -6.92
N VAL A 164 -0.25 -15.44 -7.77
CA VAL A 164 1.09 -15.88 -7.34
C VAL A 164 1.90 -14.72 -6.79
N PHE A 165 1.95 -13.59 -7.53
CA PHE A 165 2.69 -12.42 -7.07
C PHE A 165 2.01 -11.73 -5.89
N THR A 166 0.66 -11.80 -5.78
CA THR A 166 -0.07 -11.36 -4.57
C THR A 166 0.36 -12.17 -3.35
N LEU A 167 0.55 -13.48 -3.46
CA LEU A 167 1.04 -14.30 -2.35
C LEU A 167 2.47 -13.94 -1.96
N ILE A 168 3.37 -13.79 -2.94
CA ILE A 168 4.76 -13.38 -2.69
C ILE A 168 4.79 -12.02 -1.99
N MET A 169 4.06 -11.03 -2.52
CA MET A 169 3.99 -9.70 -1.92
C MET A 169 3.36 -9.74 -0.52
N SER A 170 2.33 -10.57 -0.30
CA SER A 170 1.72 -10.72 1.01
C SER A 170 2.75 -11.15 2.06
N PHE A 171 3.51 -12.21 1.81
CA PHE A 171 4.52 -12.69 2.77
C PHE A 171 5.69 -11.72 2.91
N CYS A 172 6.25 -11.22 1.81
CA CYS A 172 7.43 -10.36 1.85
C CYS A 172 7.08 -8.94 2.33
N GLY A 173 6.27 -8.20 1.55
CA GLY A 173 5.94 -6.80 1.84
C GLY A 173 4.91 -6.63 2.94
N GLY A 174 3.87 -7.47 2.93
CA GLY A 174 2.74 -7.38 3.86
C GLY A 174 2.99 -7.97 5.25
N ASN A 175 3.97 -8.87 5.40
CA ASN A 175 4.24 -9.53 6.67
C ASN A 175 5.68 -9.34 7.15
N PHE A 176 6.69 -9.85 6.42
CA PHE A 176 8.08 -9.82 6.87
C PHE A 176 8.59 -8.40 7.09
N LEU A 177 8.42 -7.51 6.12
CA LEU A 177 8.88 -6.13 6.25
C LEU A 177 8.20 -5.40 7.41
N GLN A 178 6.91 -5.64 7.61
CA GLN A 178 6.16 -5.00 8.69
C GLN A 178 6.56 -5.55 10.06
N GLY A 179 6.71 -6.87 10.18
CA GLY A 179 7.15 -7.52 11.42
C GLY A 179 8.53 -7.07 11.85
N ASN A 180 9.46 -7.00 10.91
CA ASN A 180 10.82 -6.54 11.18
C ASN A 180 10.86 -5.07 11.60
N ALA A 181 10.13 -4.18 10.91
CA ALA A 181 10.11 -2.77 11.26
C ALA A 181 9.55 -2.51 12.67
N ILE A 182 8.55 -3.31 13.11
CA ILE A 182 8.09 -3.26 14.52
C ILE A 182 9.21 -3.70 15.46
N SER A 183 9.89 -4.80 15.14
CA SER A 183 10.95 -5.35 15.96
C SER A 183 12.12 -4.37 16.11
N GLU A 184 12.56 -3.76 15.01
CA GLU A 184 13.61 -2.75 14.98
C GLU A 184 13.21 -1.49 15.80
N ALA A 185 11.99 -1.00 15.63
CA ALA A 185 11.48 0.14 16.37
C ALA A 185 11.44 -0.13 17.89
N MET A 186 11.02 -1.33 18.32
CA MET A 186 10.99 -1.73 19.72
C MET A 186 12.41 -1.91 20.29
N GLN A 187 13.32 -2.47 19.52
CA GLN A 187 14.71 -2.65 19.92
C GLN A 187 15.42 -1.31 20.07
N ASN A 188 15.30 -0.41 19.08
CA ASN A 188 16.00 0.87 19.07
C ASN A 188 15.52 1.82 20.17
N THR A 189 14.23 1.80 20.52
CA THR A 189 13.68 2.74 21.50
C THR A 189 13.60 2.18 22.91
N TYR A 190 13.25 0.91 23.06
CA TYR A 190 12.99 0.30 24.36
C TYR A 190 13.98 -0.80 24.72
N SER A 191 14.97 -1.10 23.86
CA SER A 191 15.91 -2.21 24.01
C SER A 191 15.22 -3.56 24.23
N VAL A 192 14.01 -3.73 23.65
CA VAL A 192 13.27 -4.99 23.72
C VAL A 192 13.90 -6.01 22.78
N ASP A 193 14.10 -7.23 23.28
CA ASP A 193 14.64 -8.32 22.49
C ASP A 193 13.75 -8.63 21.27
N PRO A 194 14.33 -8.76 20.06
CA PRO A 194 13.57 -9.07 18.84
C PRO A 194 12.69 -10.32 18.94
N TYR A 195 13.13 -11.36 19.64
CA TYR A 195 12.35 -12.59 19.83
C TYR A 195 11.12 -12.35 20.72
N ALA A 196 11.25 -11.48 21.74
CA ALA A 196 10.11 -11.10 22.59
C ALA A 196 9.08 -10.33 21.78
N THR A 197 9.51 -9.35 20.97
CA THR A 197 8.64 -8.60 20.06
C THR A 197 7.97 -9.55 19.04
N ALA A 198 8.72 -10.46 18.43
CA ALA A 198 8.22 -11.45 17.49
C ALA A 198 7.12 -12.33 18.10
N LEU A 199 7.31 -12.81 19.33
CA LEU A 199 6.33 -13.64 20.03
C LEU A 199 5.04 -12.87 20.30
N VAL A 200 5.13 -11.66 20.86
CA VAL A 200 3.97 -10.83 21.17
C VAL A 200 3.19 -10.50 19.90
N LEU A 201 3.90 -10.07 18.83
CA LEU A 201 3.29 -9.74 17.56
C LEU A 201 2.57 -10.95 16.93
N THR A 202 3.20 -12.13 16.97
CA THR A 202 2.63 -13.38 16.47
C THR A 202 1.33 -13.74 17.18
N VAL A 203 1.28 -13.61 18.50
CA VAL A 203 0.07 -13.87 19.31
C VAL A 203 -1.03 -12.86 18.97
N LEU A 204 -0.69 -11.58 18.85
CA LEU A 204 -1.65 -10.52 18.50
C LEU A 204 -2.24 -10.74 17.10
N VAL A 205 -1.39 -10.99 16.09
CA VAL A 205 -1.82 -11.26 14.72
C VAL A 205 -2.69 -12.53 14.67
N GLY A 206 -2.25 -13.62 15.31
CA GLY A 206 -2.98 -14.87 15.36
C GLY A 206 -4.38 -14.71 15.97
N SER A 207 -4.50 -13.94 17.06
CA SER A 207 -5.78 -13.70 17.75
C SER A 207 -6.83 -13.02 16.85
N VAL A 208 -6.40 -12.09 15.98
CA VAL A 208 -7.30 -11.38 15.06
C VAL A 208 -7.67 -12.24 13.85
N ILE A 209 -6.68 -12.91 13.26
CA ILE A 209 -6.86 -13.71 12.03
C ILE A 209 -7.77 -14.91 12.26
N PHE A 210 -7.83 -15.44 13.48
CA PHE A 210 -8.70 -16.55 13.82
C PHE A 210 -10.17 -16.31 13.44
N PHE A 211 -10.65 -15.06 13.60
CA PHE A 211 -12.02 -14.65 13.25
C PHE A 211 -12.23 -14.33 11.75
N GLY A 212 -11.21 -14.46 10.92
CA GLY A 212 -11.27 -14.24 9.47
C GLY A 212 -11.58 -12.81 9.07
N LEU A 213 -12.20 -12.61 7.88
CA LEU A 213 -12.48 -11.27 7.34
C LEU A 213 -13.22 -10.34 8.32
N LYS A 214 -14.25 -10.85 9.00
CA LYS A 214 -15.01 -10.02 9.94
C LYS A 214 -14.16 -9.54 11.12
N GLY A 215 -13.27 -10.40 11.63
CA GLY A 215 -12.32 -10.03 12.68
C GLY A 215 -11.35 -8.95 12.21
N ILE A 216 -10.73 -9.17 11.05
CA ILE A 216 -9.80 -8.21 10.43
C ILE A 216 -10.52 -6.86 10.19
N ALA A 217 -11.68 -6.87 9.54
CA ALA A 217 -12.43 -5.67 9.22
C ALA A 217 -12.85 -4.88 10.48
N ASN A 218 -13.31 -5.57 11.54
CA ASN A 218 -13.70 -4.93 12.80
C ASN A 218 -12.50 -4.26 13.52
N VAL A 219 -11.31 -4.88 13.46
CA VAL A 219 -10.09 -4.28 14.03
C VAL A 219 -9.65 -3.09 13.19
N CYS A 220 -9.59 -3.24 11.87
CA CYS A 220 -9.17 -2.17 10.97
C CYS A 220 -10.11 -0.96 11.00
N GLU A 221 -11.43 -1.19 11.09
CA GLU A 221 -12.45 -0.12 11.16
C GLU A 221 -12.24 0.82 12.35
N LYS A 222 -11.71 0.30 13.47
CA LYS A 222 -11.42 1.06 14.68
C LYS A 222 -9.98 1.58 14.73
N LEU A 223 -9.03 0.73 14.36
CA LEU A 223 -7.61 1.03 14.47
C LEU A 223 -7.15 2.10 13.48
N VAL A 224 -7.59 1.99 12.22
CA VAL A 224 -7.08 2.86 11.13
C VAL A 224 -7.38 4.34 11.38
N PRO A 225 -8.60 4.76 11.74
CA PRO A 225 -8.84 6.17 12.02
C PRO A 225 -8.01 6.70 13.21
N VAL A 226 -7.84 5.88 14.27
CA VAL A 226 -7.07 6.28 15.46
C VAL A 226 -5.59 6.41 15.13
N MET A 227 -4.99 5.42 14.44
CA MET A 227 -3.58 5.47 14.10
C MET A 227 -3.26 6.63 13.15
N ALA A 228 -4.12 6.86 12.15
CA ALA A 228 -3.95 7.98 11.22
C ALA A 228 -4.07 9.33 11.96
N PHE A 229 -5.03 9.47 12.87
CA PHE A 229 -5.20 10.68 13.67
C PHE A 229 -3.97 10.97 14.53
N VAL A 230 -3.46 9.96 15.27
CA VAL A 230 -2.27 10.13 16.12
C VAL A 230 -1.08 10.57 15.28
N TYR A 231 -0.83 9.92 14.14
CA TYR A 231 0.28 10.26 13.27
C TYR A 231 0.15 11.65 12.65
N VAL A 232 -1.01 11.99 12.12
CA VAL A 232 -1.29 13.30 11.51
C VAL A 232 -1.08 14.43 12.53
N ILE A 233 -1.62 14.29 13.74
CA ILE A 233 -1.43 15.30 14.79
C ILE A 233 0.06 15.43 15.17
N SER A 234 0.78 14.32 15.30
CA SER A 234 2.21 14.34 15.60
C SER A 234 3.01 15.08 14.50
N CYS A 235 2.72 14.80 13.24
CA CYS A 235 3.34 15.51 12.11
C CYS A 235 3.00 17.01 12.11
N LEU A 236 1.75 17.38 12.39
CA LEU A 236 1.35 18.78 12.48
C LEU A 236 2.08 19.51 13.62
N ILE A 237 2.25 18.88 14.78
CA ILE A 237 3.05 19.44 15.88
C ILE A 237 4.49 19.70 15.41
N LEU A 238 5.13 18.73 14.74
CA LEU A 238 6.50 18.88 14.20
C LEU A 238 6.61 20.00 13.17
N ILE A 239 5.63 20.13 12.27
CA ILE A 239 5.58 21.22 11.30
C ILE A 239 5.43 22.57 12.01
N VAL A 240 4.60 22.68 13.04
CA VAL A 240 4.45 23.91 13.82
C VAL A 240 5.76 24.26 14.57
N MET A 241 6.42 23.26 15.16
CA MET A 241 7.72 23.46 15.83
C MET A 241 8.79 23.98 14.86
N ASN A 242 8.77 23.49 13.61
CA ASN A 242 9.71 23.86 12.56
C ASN A 242 9.11 24.87 11.55
N PHE A 243 8.11 25.65 11.96
CA PHE A 243 7.36 26.52 11.05
C PHE A 243 8.23 27.50 10.26
N GLY A 244 9.34 27.98 10.85
CA GLY A 244 10.30 28.87 10.18
C GLY A 244 10.93 28.27 8.92
N TYR A 245 11.04 26.96 8.84
CA TYR A 245 11.61 26.24 7.68
C TYR A 245 10.55 25.76 6.69
N LEU A 246 9.25 25.87 7.01
CA LEU A 246 8.18 25.31 6.17
C LEU A 246 8.17 25.93 4.76
N GLY A 247 8.30 27.24 4.65
CA GLY A 247 8.32 27.94 3.35
C GLY A 247 9.51 27.50 2.47
N GLU A 248 10.69 27.40 3.07
CA GLU A 248 11.90 26.93 2.39
C GLU A 248 11.78 25.46 1.98
N ALA A 249 11.24 24.59 2.86
CA ALA A 249 11.02 23.19 2.59
C ALA A 249 10.07 22.96 1.39
N LEU A 250 8.93 23.65 1.37
CA LEU A 250 7.98 23.56 0.25
C LEU A 250 8.61 24.06 -1.07
N LEU A 251 9.36 25.15 -1.02
CA LEU A 251 10.08 25.67 -2.19
C LEU A 251 11.14 24.66 -2.67
N LEU A 252 11.89 24.06 -1.73
CA LEU A 252 12.90 23.06 -2.02
C LEU A 252 12.30 21.81 -2.67
N ILE A 253 11.18 21.31 -2.14
CA ILE A 253 10.43 20.18 -2.71
C ILE A 253 10.04 20.49 -4.15
N CYS A 254 9.43 21.64 -4.41
CA CYS A 254 8.99 22.02 -5.75
C CYS A 254 10.16 22.22 -6.72
N LYS A 255 11.23 22.91 -6.30
CA LYS A 255 12.40 23.15 -7.14
C LYS A 255 13.16 21.87 -7.45
N SER A 256 13.41 21.04 -6.43
CA SER A 256 14.16 19.79 -6.60
C SER A 256 13.42 18.77 -7.48
N ALA A 257 12.10 18.79 -7.50
CA ALA A 257 11.31 17.89 -8.32
C ALA A 257 11.54 18.04 -9.84
N PHE A 258 11.96 19.23 -10.29
CA PHE A 258 12.18 19.54 -11.69
C PHE A 258 13.60 20.01 -12.00
N SER A 259 14.50 19.99 -10.99
CA SER A 259 15.89 20.44 -11.16
C SER A 259 16.75 19.32 -11.72
N PRO A 260 17.62 19.61 -12.71
CA PRO A 260 18.63 18.67 -13.18
C PRO A 260 19.71 18.35 -12.15
N GLN A 261 19.86 19.18 -11.11
CA GLN A 261 20.90 19.07 -10.08
C GLN A 261 20.45 18.19 -8.90
N ALA A 262 20.20 16.91 -9.11
CA ALA A 262 20.06 15.98 -8.01
C ALA A 262 21.37 15.22 -7.83
N ILE A 263 21.87 15.29 -6.66
CA ILE A 263 22.92 14.55 -5.94
C ILE A 263 23.66 13.45 -6.76
N GLY A 264 24.93 13.72 -7.06
CA GLY A 264 25.95 12.68 -7.39
C GLY A 264 26.00 12.10 -8.80
N GLY A 265 25.08 12.38 -9.67
CA GLY A 265 25.09 11.94 -11.06
C GLY A 265 24.61 13.06 -11.98
N GLY A 266 25.23 13.30 -13.11
CA GLY A 266 24.95 14.43 -14.00
C GLY A 266 23.46 14.78 -14.18
N ALA A 267 23.19 15.94 -14.74
CA ALA A 267 21.87 16.64 -14.79
C ALA A 267 20.61 15.77 -15.07
N VAL A 268 20.73 14.70 -15.84
CA VAL A 268 19.61 13.81 -16.19
C VAL A 268 19.43 12.68 -15.15
N GLY A 269 20.51 12.20 -14.52
CA GLY A 269 20.45 11.10 -13.55
C GLY A 269 19.64 11.45 -12.31
N GLY A 270 19.88 12.62 -11.75
CA GLY A 270 19.23 13.03 -10.52
C GLY A 270 17.73 13.31 -10.64
N PHE A 271 17.29 13.92 -11.74
CA PHE A 271 15.86 14.09 -12.03
C PHE A 271 15.15 12.74 -12.13
N MET A 272 15.76 11.78 -12.84
CA MET A 272 15.18 10.46 -13.01
C MET A 272 15.09 9.69 -11.69
N VAL A 273 16.11 9.77 -10.84
CA VAL A 273 16.13 9.15 -9.51
C VAL A 273 15.02 9.72 -8.63
N SER A 274 14.81 11.04 -8.64
CA SER A 274 13.72 11.68 -7.89
C SER A 274 12.34 11.19 -8.34
N ILE A 275 12.11 11.07 -9.66
CA ILE A 275 10.86 10.51 -10.19
C ILE A 275 10.73 9.03 -9.76
N GLN A 276 11.76 8.24 -10.01
CA GLN A 276 11.74 6.80 -9.74
C GLN A 276 11.41 6.50 -8.28
N TYR A 277 12.12 7.12 -7.34
CA TYR A 277 11.88 6.90 -5.92
C TYR A 277 10.56 7.50 -5.46
N GLY A 278 10.19 8.69 -5.91
CA GLY A 278 8.89 9.29 -5.59
C GLY A 278 7.71 8.45 -6.06
N VAL A 279 7.74 8.00 -7.32
CA VAL A 279 6.65 7.20 -7.91
C VAL A 279 6.61 5.79 -7.34
N SER A 280 7.77 5.13 -7.17
CA SER A 280 7.81 3.76 -6.62
C SER A 280 7.32 3.72 -5.16
N ARG A 281 7.76 4.68 -4.33
CA ARG A 281 7.30 4.76 -2.94
C ARG A 281 5.83 5.20 -2.85
N GLY A 282 5.39 6.09 -3.76
CA GLY A 282 3.96 6.40 -3.91
C GLY A 282 3.13 5.18 -4.21
N LEU A 283 3.51 4.34 -5.19
CA LEU A 283 2.79 3.10 -5.50
C LEU A 283 2.81 2.10 -4.34
N LEU A 284 3.98 1.88 -3.72
CA LEU A 284 4.11 0.97 -2.57
C LEU A 284 3.27 1.41 -1.38
N SER A 285 3.04 2.72 -1.22
CA SER A 285 2.20 3.30 -0.18
C SER A 285 0.72 3.16 -0.56
N ASN A 286 0.25 3.84 -1.63
CA ASN A 286 -1.17 3.93 -1.93
C ASN A 286 -1.77 2.73 -2.67
N GLU A 287 -0.94 1.82 -3.16
CA GLU A 287 -1.33 0.61 -3.89
C GLU A 287 -2.21 0.88 -5.14
N SER A 288 -2.20 2.11 -5.70
CA SER A 288 -3.04 2.43 -6.88
C SER A 288 -2.49 1.81 -8.14
N GLY A 289 -3.24 0.90 -8.74
CA GLY A 289 -2.79 0.11 -9.88
C GLY A 289 -2.17 -1.23 -9.51
N MET A 290 -1.89 -1.48 -8.22
CA MET A 290 -1.35 -2.76 -7.75
C MET A 290 -2.40 -3.89 -7.77
N GLY A 291 -3.68 -3.55 -7.56
CA GLY A 291 -4.75 -4.54 -7.57
C GLY A 291 -5.04 -5.22 -6.23
N SER A 292 -4.38 -4.85 -5.15
CA SER A 292 -4.62 -5.39 -3.80
C SER A 292 -5.95 -4.91 -3.20
N ALA A 293 -6.14 -3.61 -3.15
CA ALA A 293 -7.34 -2.99 -2.57
C ALA A 293 -8.68 -3.41 -3.21
N PRO A 294 -8.81 -3.63 -4.52
CA PRO A 294 -10.06 -4.12 -5.12
C PRO A 294 -10.49 -5.49 -4.59
N ILE A 295 -9.58 -6.29 -4.02
CA ILE A 295 -9.91 -7.59 -3.40
C ILE A 295 -10.87 -7.40 -2.22
N ILE A 296 -10.63 -6.40 -1.36
CA ILE A 296 -11.54 -6.10 -0.25
C ILE A 296 -12.71 -5.23 -0.68
N ALA A 297 -12.52 -4.33 -1.65
CA ALA A 297 -13.60 -3.49 -2.18
C ALA A 297 -14.75 -4.32 -2.74
N ALA A 298 -14.47 -5.48 -3.35
CA ALA A 298 -15.48 -6.41 -3.85
C ALA A 298 -16.43 -6.95 -2.77
N ALA A 299 -15.96 -7.06 -1.52
CA ALA A 299 -16.77 -7.53 -0.40
C ALA A 299 -17.64 -6.42 0.23
N ALA A 300 -17.51 -5.17 -0.21
CA ALA A 300 -18.25 -4.06 0.34
C ALA A 300 -19.75 -4.12 0.03
N LYS A 301 -20.57 -3.72 0.98
CA LYS A 301 -22.00 -3.48 0.80
C LYS A 301 -22.18 -2.17 0.05
N THR A 302 -22.66 -2.26 -1.19
CA THR A 302 -22.89 -1.10 -2.05
C THR A 302 -24.07 -1.31 -2.96
N ARG A 303 -24.77 -0.23 -3.31
CA ARG A 303 -25.91 -0.25 -4.24
C ARG A 303 -25.47 -0.43 -5.69
N ASN A 304 -24.35 0.18 -6.07
CA ASN A 304 -23.83 0.10 -7.43
C ASN A 304 -22.29 0.20 -7.45
N PRO A 305 -21.63 -0.18 -8.56
CA PRO A 305 -20.18 -0.20 -8.68
C PRO A 305 -19.52 1.17 -8.48
N VAL A 306 -20.20 2.24 -8.92
CA VAL A 306 -19.63 3.60 -8.92
C VAL A 306 -19.58 4.20 -7.52
N ARG A 307 -20.53 3.87 -6.63
CA ARG A 307 -20.47 4.27 -5.22
C ARG A 307 -19.21 3.71 -4.55
N GLN A 308 -18.97 2.41 -4.70
CA GLN A 308 -17.78 1.79 -4.13
C GLN A 308 -16.49 2.29 -4.81
N ALA A 309 -16.53 2.59 -6.10
CA ALA A 309 -15.40 3.20 -6.80
C ALA A 309 -15.00 4.56 -6.19
N LEU A 310 -15.97 5.43 -5.92
CA LEU A 310 -15.75 6.71 -5.24
C LEU A 310 -15.14 6.49 -3.86
N VAL A 311 -15.72 5.59 -3.05
CA VAL A 311 -15.19 5.28 -1.71
C VAL A 311 -13.76 4.75 -1.81
N SER A 312 -13.49 3.81 -2.72
CA SER A 312 -12.15 3.24 -2.91
C SER A 312 -11.12 4.31 -3.29
N SER A 313 -11.49 5.30 -4.11
CA SER A 313 -10.57 6.39 -4.50
C SER A 313 -10.11 7.25 -3.32
N THR A 314 -10.90 7.33 -2.24
CA THR A 314 -10.51 8.10 -1.04
C THR A 314 -9.36 7.45 -0.27
N SER A 315 -9.10 6.15 -0.46
CA SER A 315 -7.97 5.51 0.21
C SER A 315 -6.64 6.16 -0.18
N THR A 316 -6.44 6.44 -1.47
CA THR A 316 -5.24 7.11 -1.98
C THR A 316 -5.12 8.55 -1.47
N PHE A 317 -6.24 9.25 -1.29
CA PHE A 317 -6.24 10.59 -0.68
C PHE A 317 -5.73 10.54 0.76
N TRP A 318 -6.30 9.68 1.60
CA TRP A 318 -5.90 9.58 3.01
C TRP A 318 -4.46 9.09 3.16
N ASP A 319 -4.09 8.06 2.41
CA ASP A 319 -2.77 7.45 2.46
C ASP A 319 -1.67 8.43 1.97
N THR A 320 -1.80 8.93 0.76
CA THR A 320 -0.70 9.63 0.11
C THR A 320 -0.82 11.16 0.24
N LEU A 321 -2.00 11.72 -0.10
CA LEU A 321 -2.17 13.18 -0.06
C LEU A 321 -2.25 13.73 1.36
N VAL A 322 -2.56 12.90 2.37
CA VAL A 322 -2.52 13.30 3.78
C VAL A 322 -1.27 12.73 4.46
N VAL A 323 -1.17 11.41 4.63
CA VAL A 323 -0.12 10.80 5.46
C VAL A 323 1.27 10.97 4.85
N CYS A 324 1.49 10.54 3.58
CA CYS A 324 2.81 10.65 2.97
C CYS A 324 3.26 12.09 2.73
N SER A 325 2.33 13.02 2.43
CA SER A 325 2.69 14.44 2.30
C SER A 325 3.23 15.01 3.60
N LEU A 326 2.56 14.72 4.72
CA LEU A 326 3.02 15.16 6.04
C LEU A 326 4.37 14.55 6.38
N THR A 327 4.57 13.25 6.13
CA THR A 327 5.88 12.61 6.31
C THR A 327 6.98 13.31 5.51
N GLY A 328 6.73 13.56 4.22
CA GLY A 328 7.69 14.22 3.34
C GLY A 328 8.01 15.66 3.78
N ILE A 329 7.00 16.43 4.17
CA ILE A 329 7.18 17.79 4.68
C ILE A 329 7.97 17.77 6.00
N VAL A 330 7.61 16.88 6.95
CA VAL A 330 8.34 16.73 8.22
C VAL A 330 9.79 16.34 7.95
N THR A 331 10.05 15.39 7.05
CA THR A 331 11.41 14.98 6.69
C THR A 331 12.24 16.16 6.18
N VAL A 332 11.71 16.94 5.23
CA VAL A 332 12.44 18.06 4.62
C VAL A 332 12.59 19.25 5.59
N THR A 333 11.56 19.56 6.39
CA THR A 333 11.66 20.62 7.40
C THR A 333 12.68 20.27 8.50
N THR A 334 12.70 18.99 8.92
CA THR A 334 13.67 18.50 9.90
C THR A 334 15.10 18.56 9.33
N MET A 335 15.30 18.14 8.09
CA MET A 335 16.58 18.23 7.39
C MET A 335 17.13 19.67 7.43
N LEU A 336 16.30 20.66 7.08
CA LEU A 336 16.68 22.06 7.10
C LEU A 336 16.96 22.57 8.53
N ALA A 337 16.15 22.17 9.50
CA ALA A 337 16.30 22.56 10.90
C ALA A 337 17.59 22.01 11.53
N LEU A 338 18.04 20.83 11.13
CA LEU A 338 19.30 20.23 11.54
C LEU A 338 20.52 20.80 10.79
N GLY A 339 20.31 21.69 9.82
CA GLY A 339 21.38 22.27 8.99
C GLY A 339 21.96 21.29 7.97
N VAL A 340 21.36 20.11 7.80
CA VAL A 340 21.78 19.11 6.83
C VAL A 340 21.36 19.55 5.44
N ARG A 341 22.34 19.75 4.54
CA ARG A 341 22.09 20.21 3.16
C ARG A 341 22.16 19.07 2.14
N GLU A 342 22.90 18.02 2.45
CA GLU A 342 23.05 16.85 1.59
C GLU A 342 22.32 15.65 2.19
N THR A 343 21.51 15.00 1.38
CA THR A 343 20.74 13.83 1.82
C THR A 343 21.61 12.63 2.18
N SER A 344 22.86 12.60 1.70
CA SER A 344 23.86 11.59 2.06
C SER A 344 24.27 11.62 3.55
N GLU A 345 24.07 12.76 4.21
CA GLU A 345 24.35 12.96 5.65
C GLU A 345 23.12 12.58 6.52
N LEU A 346 21.95 12.40 5.91
CA LEU A 346 20.75 11.99 6.60
C LEU A 346 20.81 10.50 6.91
N SER A 347 20.65 10.16 8.17
CA SER A 347 20.53 8.76 8.56
C SER A 347 19.17 8.19 8.17
N SER A 348 19.09 6.85 8.07
CA SER A 348 17.82 6.13 7.98
C SER A 348 16.88 6.43 9.16
N LEU A 349 17.42 7.07 10.20
CA LEU A 349 16.74 7.45 11.43
C LEU A 349 16.15 8.87 11.41
N VAL A 350 16.14 9.56 10.25
CA VAL A 350 15.65 10.95 10.15
C VAL A 350 14.26 11.17 10.75
N MET A 351 13.39 10.17 10.73
CA MET A 351 12.08 10.27 11.37
C MET A 351 12.20 10.13 12.92
N GLN A 352 13.17 9.39 13.42
CA GLN A 352 13.47 9.37 14.87
C GLN A 352 14.01 10.71 15.33
N ASP A 353 14.92 11.31 14.55
CA ASP A 353 15.46 12.64 14.82
C ASP A 353 14.35 13.70 14.80
N ALA A 354 13.44 13.62 13.82
CA ALA A 354 12.28 14.51 13.73
C ALA A 354 11.40 14.41 14.99
N PHE A 355 11.00 13.19 15.35
CA PHE A 355 10.13 12.98 16.49
C PHE A 355 10.80 13.25 17.82
N SER A 356 12.13 13.10 17.95
CA SER A 356 12.88 13.44 19.17
C SER A 356 12.79 14.93 19.53
N GLN A 357 12.43 15.79 18.58
CA GLN A 357 12.17 17.21 18.85
C GLN A 357 10.92 17.43 19.73
N ILE A 358 9.97 16.49 19.77
CA ILE A 358 8.84 16.54 20.71
C ILE A 358 9.33 16.03 22.07
N PRO A 359 9.44 16.89 23.11
CA PRO A 359 10.02 16.49 24.39
C PRO A 359 9.25 15.33 25.03
N VAL A 360 9.96 14.39 25.61
CA VAL A 360 9.47 13.25 26.40
C VAL A 360 8.67 12.22 25.60
N ILE A 361 7.68 12.63 24.79
CA ILE A 361 6.71 11.71 24.18
C ILE A 361 6.97 11.41 22.69
N GLY A 362 7.85 12.15 22.01
CA GLY A 362 8.02 12.05 20.56
C GLY A 362 8.43 10.67 20.08
N GLY A 363 9.44 10.07 20.69
CA GLY A 363 9.85 8.70 20.37
C GLY A 363 8.72 7.67 20.58
N HIS A 364 7.90 7.85 21.63
CA HIS A 364 6.75 6.98 21.89
C HIS A 364 5.66 7.14 20.83
N LEU A 365 5.40 8.38 20.38
CA LEU A 365 4.42 8.66 19.31
C LEU A 365 4.85 8.02 17.98
N LEU A 366 6.12 8.09 17.63
CA LEU A 366 6.65 7.42 16.44
C LEU A 366 6.49 5.90 16.54
N ASN A 367 6.88 5.32 17.68
CA ASN A 367 6.78 3.87 17.87
C ASN A 367 5.34 3.36 17.88
N ILE A 368 4.41 4.07 18.50
CA ILE A 368 2.97 3.76 18.44
C ILE A 368 2.48 3.82 16.99
N SER A 369 2.90 4.83 16.24
CA SER A 369 2.55 4.96 14.82
C SER A 369 3.14 3.82 13.99
N MET A 370 4.44 3.52 14.14
CA MET A 370 5.11 2.41 13.46
C MET A 370 4.45 1.07 13.78
N PHE A 371 4.20 0.80 15.07
CA PHE A 371 3.54 -0.44 15.49
C PHE A 371 2.14 -0.56 14.90
N THR A 372 1.30 0.47 15.04
CA THR A 372 -0.09 0.40 14.59
C THR A 372 -0.21 0.33 13.07
N PHE A 373 0.63 1.06 12.33
CA PHE A 373 0.69 1.02 10.86
C PHE A 373 1.13 -0.36 10.37
N ALA A 374 2.25 -0.86 10.87
CA ALA A 374 2.75 -2.16 10.46
C ALA A 374 1.83 -3.32 10.86
N PHE A 375 1.27 -3.29 12.08
CA PHE A 375 0.31 -4.28 12.54
C PHE A 375 -0.96 -4.30 11.67
N SER A 376 -1.51 -3.13 11.34
CA SER A 376 -2.68 -3.04 10.46
C SER A 376 -2.37 -3.59 9.06
N THR A 377 -1.16 -3.32 8.54
CA THR A 377 -0.73 -3.84 7.22
C THR A 377 -0.64 -5.36 7.22
N ILE A 378 -0.08 -5.98 8.26
CA ILE A 378 -0.07 -7.44 8.41
C ILE A 378 -1.49 -8.00 8.35
N LEU A 379 -2.45 -7.37 9.02
CA LEU A 379 -3.85 -7.80 9.01
C LEU A 379 -4.51 -7.64 7.63
N GLY A 380 -4.30 -6.50 6.96
CA GLY A 380 -4.86 -6.23 5.64
C GLY A 380 -4.34 -7.21 4.58
N TRP A 381 -3.04 -7.43 4.55
CA TRP A 381 -2.40 -8.35 3.60
C TRP A 381 -2.70 -9.83 3.86
N THR A 382 -3.04 -10.21 5.11
CA THR A 382 -3.59 -11.55 5.38
C THR A 382 -4.82 -11.82 4.52
N TYR A 383 -5.73 -10.86 4.43
CA TYR A 383 -6.94 -11.02 3.64
C TYR A 383 -6.64 -11.17 2.15
N TYR A 384 -5.72 -10.35 1.60
CA TYR A 384 -5.36 -10.42 0.18
C TYR A 384 -4.71 -11.75 -0.18
N GLY A 385 -3.76 -12.22 0.62
CA GLY A 385 -3.12 -13.53 0.45
C GLY A 385 -4.12 -14.69 0.58
N GLU A 386 -5.04 -14.63 1.56
CA GLU A 386 -6.10 -15.63 1.72
C GLU A 386 -7.00 -15.71 0.48
N ARG A 387 -7.37 -14.57 -0.12
CA ARG A 387 -8.18 -14.56 -1.34
C ARG A 387 -7.41 -15.08 -2.55
N ALA A 388 -6.11 -14.79 -2.65
CA ALA A 388 -5.26 -15.29 -3.72
C ALA A 388 -5.10 -16.82 -3.67
N ILE A 389 -4.79 -17.39 -2.49
CA ILE A 389 -4.68 -18.85 -2.35
C ILE A 389 -6.00 -19.58 -2.59
N GLU A 390 -7.12 -19.00 -2.14
CA GLU A 390 -8.44 -19.54 -2.39
C GLU A 390 -8.82 -19.55 -3.89
N PHE A 391 -8.35 -18.58 -4.66
CA PHE A 391 -8.54 -18.56 -6.11
C PHE A 391 -7.71 -19.67 -6.78
N LEU A 392 -6.41 -19.77 -6.43
CA LEU A 392 -5.47 -20.74 -7.02
C LEU A 392 -5.86 -22.19 -6.77
N LEU A 393 -6.34 -22.53 -5.57
CA LEU A 393 -6.69 -23.91 -5.19
C LEU A 393 -8.15 -24.27 -5.49
N GLY A 394 -8.83 -23.52 -6.35
CA GLY A 394 -10.14 -23.89 -6.86
C GLY A 394 -11.30 -23.72 -5.90
N ARG A 395 -11.18 -22.81 -4.91
CA ARG A 395 -12.30 -22.30 -4.10
C ARG A 395 -12.96 -23.32 -3.14
N ARG A 396 -12.48 -24.59 -3.05
CA ARG A 396 -13.10 -25.67 -2.27
C ARG A 396 -12.37 -26.06 -1.00
N ASP A 397 -11.09 -25.73 -0.87
CA ASP A 397 -10.26 -26.28 0.19
C ASP A 397 -10.19 -25.38 1.42
N ARG A 398 -11.05 -25.66 2.43
CA ARG A 398 -10.97 -25.03 3.75
C ARG A 398 -9.63 -25.34 4.46
N LYS A 399 -9.02 -26.50 4.21
CA LYS A 399 -7.75 -26.87 4.82
C LYS A 399 -6.62 -25.97 4.34
N ALA A 400 -6.62 -25.60 3.04
CA ALA A 400 -5.65 -24.68 2.48
C ALA A 400 -5.73 -23.28 3.12
N THR A 401 -6.94 -22.77 3.38
CA THR A 401 -7.12 -21.49 4.09
C THR A 401 -6.58 -21.55 5.52
N HIS A 402 -6.84 -22.65 6.24
CA HIS A 402 -6.29 -22.82 7.59
C HIS A 402 -4.77 -22.99 7.59
N LEU A 403 -4.24 -23.76 6.63
CA LEU A 403 -2.79 -23.90 6.45
C LEU A 403 -2.13 -22.55 6.12
N PHE A 404 -2.72 -21.78 5.20
CA PHE A 404 -2.25 -20.42 4.89
C PHE A 404 -2.19 -19.56 6.14
N ARG A 405 -3.25 -19.53 6.96
CA ARG A 405 -3.28 -18.75 8.20
C ARG A 405 -2.21 -19.21 9.20
N ALA A 406 -2.01 -20.51 9.34
CA ALA A 406 -0.96 -21.06 10.21
C ALA A 406 0.45 -20.63 9.71
N CYS A 407 0.71 -20.81 8.41
CA CYS A 407 1.96 -20.33 7.80
C CYS A 407 2.14 -18.82 7.95
N TRP A 408 1.05 -18.04 7.82
CA TRP A 408 1.08 -16.59 7.98
C TRP A 408 1.47 -16.17 9.40
N VAL A 409 0.87 -16.78 10.42
CA VAL A 409 1.19 -16.50 11.83
C VAL A 409 2.64 -16.88 12.15
N LEU A 410 3.12 -18.03 11.66
CA LEU A 410 4.52 -18.43 11.80
C LEU A 410 5.47 -17.49 11.06
N SER A 411 5.09 -17.05 9.86
CA SER A 411 5.91 -16.11 9.08
C SER A 411 6.01 -14.73 9.72
N THR A 412 5.02 -14.32 10.53
CA THR A 412 5.10 -13.08 11.32
C THR A 412 6.26 -13.14 12.34
N PHE A 413 6.42 -14.29 13.00
CA PHE A 413 7.55 -14.50 13.90
C PHE A 413 8.90 -14.44 13.15
N ILE A 414 8.98 -15.16 12.04
CA ILE A 414 10.19 -15.21 11.22
C ILE A 414 10.55 -13.81 10.68
N GLY A 415 9.57 -13.09 10.15
CA GLY A 415 9.78 -11.74 9.60
C GLY A 415 10.33 -10.76 10.63
N ALA A 416 9.86 -10.83 11.88
CA ALA A 416 10.32 -9.93 12.95
C ALA A 416 11.78 -10.12 13.34
N ILE A 417 12.40 -11.26 13.00
CA ILE A 417 13.81 -11.57 13.35
C ILE A 417 14.75 -11.67 12.13
N MET A 418 14.20 -11.58 10.89
CA MET A 418 15.00 -11.73 9.67
C MET A 418 15.62 -10.41 9.20
N PRO A 419 16.80 -10.44 8.51
CA PRO A 419 17.33 -9.30 7.77
C PRO A 419 16.37 -8.89 6.63
N LEU A 420 16.22 -7.57 6.43
CA LEU A 420 15.19 -7.00 5.54
C LEU A 420 15.50 -6.97 4.05
N GLU A 421 16.77 -6.92 3.68
CA GLU A 421 17.17 -6.50 2.32
C GLU A 421 16.58 -7.36 1.21
N PHE A 422 16.65 -8.68 1.39
CA PHE A 422 16.08 -9.63 0.42
C PHE A 422 14.55 -9.53 0.31
N ALA A 423 13.86 -9.34 1.45
CA ALA A 423 12.41 -9.17 1.45
C ALA A 423 11.97 -7.87 0.75
N TRP A 424 12.74 -6.79 0.87
CA TRP A 424 12.53 -5.54 0.13
C TRP A 424 12.63 -5.74 -1.38
N ASN A 425 13.70 -6.38 -1.82
CA ASN A 425 13.97 -6.58 -3.24
C ASN A 425 12.91 -7.47 -3.89
N ILE A 426 12.53 -8.57 -3.25
CA ILE A 426 11.45 -9.44 -3.73
C ILE A 426 10.10 -8.72 -3.72
N SER A 427 9.78 -7.96 -2.68
CA SER A 427 8.53 -7.19 -2.62
C SER A 427 8.44 -6.19 -3.76
N SER A 428 9.53 -5.47 -4.04
CA SER A 428 9.60 -4.51 -5.14
C SER A 428 9.36 -5.16 -6.50
N THR A 429 9.93 -6.35 -6.74
CA THR A 429 9.69 -7.14 -7.95
C THR A 429 8.23 -7.62 -8.02
N ALA A 430 7.72 -8.19 -6.92
CA ALA A 430 6.36 -8.74 -6.88
C ALA A 430 5.29 -7.69 -7.15
N VAL A 431 5.47 -6.46 -6.63
CA VAL A 431 4.57 -5.33 -6.90
C VAL A 431 4.43 -5.04 -8.38
N VAL A 432 5.53 -5.02 -9.13
CA VAL A 432 5.49 -4.78 -10.58
C VAL A 432 4.68 -5.86 -11.29
N PHE A 433 4.95 -7.13 -10.99
CA PHE A 433 4.25 -8.25 -11.61
C PHE A 433 2.79 -8.41 -11.15
N MET A 434 2.40 -7.86 -10.01
CA MET A 434 0.99 -7.68 -9.62
C MET A 434 0.33 -6.55 -10.42
N ALA A 435 1.01 -5.41 -10.51
CA ALA A 435 0.46 -4.20 -11.10
C ALA A 435 0.24 -4.35 -12.61
N LEU A 436 1.17 -4.96 -13.35
CA LEU A 436 1.08 -5.07 -14.81
C LEU A 436 -0.21 -5.76 -15.30
N PRO A 437 -0.62 -6.96 -14.83
CA PRO A 437 -1.88 -7.57 -15.23
C PRO A 437 -3.10 -6.74 -14.84
N ASN A 438 -3.05 -6.09 -13.66
CA ASN A 438 -4.15 -5.26 -13.19
C ASN A 438 -4.31 -4.00 -14.06
N LEU A 439 -3.23 -3.24 -14.29
CA LEU A 439 -3.24 -2.06 -15.17
C LEU A 439 -3.69 -2.40 -16.59
N PHE A 440 -3.22 -3.53 -17.13
CA PHE A 440 -3.71 -4.06 -18.41
C PHE A 440 -5.23 -4.24 -18.40
N SER A 441 -5.78 -4.84 -17.34
CA SER A 441 -7.23 -5.04 -17.25
C SER A 441 -8.02 -3.74 -17.24
N LEU A 442 -7.52 -2.72 -16.52
CA LEU A 442 -8.18 -1.40 -16.44
C LEU A 442 -8.16 -0.67 -17.80
N ILE A 443 -7.06 -0.75 -18.54
CA ILE A 443 -6.95 -0.17 -19.87
C ILE A 443 -7.95 -0.84 -20.83
N MET A 444 -7.99 -2.18 -20.84
CA MET A 444 -8.90 -2.95 -21.70
C MET A 444 -10.37 -2.70 -21.37
N LEU A 445 -10.69 -2.50 -20.09
CA LEU A 445 -12.06 -2.27 -19.61
C LEU A 445 -12.45 -0.79 -19.53
N THR A 446 -11.62 0.14 -20.03
CA THR A 446 -11.89 1.58 -19.95
C THR A 446 -13.26 1.96 -20.50
N LYS A 447 -13.71 1.33 -21.61
CA LYS A 447 -15.03 1.60 -22.19
C LYS A 447 -16.17 1.26 -21.21
N LEU A 448 -16.06 0.13 -20.50
CA LEU A 448 -17.01 -0.27 -19.46
C LEU A 448 -16.99 0.72 -18.30
N ILE A 449 -15.79 1.03 -17.80
CA ILE A 449 -15.60 1.95 -16.66
C ILE A 449 -16.22 3.32 -16.98
N VAL A 450 -15.98 3.87 -18.17
CA VAL A 450 -16.57 5.15 -18.60
C VAL A 450 -18.10 5.05 -18.75
N LYS A 451 -18.63 3.93 -19.27
CA LYS A 451 -20.07 3.70 -19.42
C LYS A 451 -20.77 3.71 -18.05
N GLU A 452 -20.28 2.92 -17.10
CA GLU A 452 -20.85 2.85 -15.75
C GLU A 452 -20.71 4.21 -15.01
N THR A 453 -19.55 4.88 -15.16
CA THR A 453 -19.35 6.21 -14.58
C THR A 453 -20.31 7.25 -15.15
N ARG A 454 -20.57 7.20 -16.47
CA ARG A 454 -21.54 8.09 -17.11
C ARG A 454 -22.93 7.85 -16.52
N TYR A 455 -23.37 6.60 -16.51
CA TYR A 455 -24.72 6.23 -16.07
C TYR A 455 -24.98 6.62 -14.62
N TYR A 456 -24.10 6.22 -13.69
CA TYR A 456 -24.36 6.45 -12.28
C TYR A 456 -23.87 7.82 -11.76
N LEU A 457 -22.74 8.33 -12.25
CA LEU A 457 -22.13 9.54 -11.69
C LEU A 457 -22.45 10.81 -12.47
N TRP A 458 -22.36 10.78 -13.80
CA TRP A 458 -22.56 11.99 -14.60
C TRP A 458 -24.03 12.27 -14.87
N GLU A 459 -24.89 11.25 -14.84
CA GLU A 459 -26.35 11.36 -14.94
C GLU A 459 -27.04 11.43 -13.57
N ASP A 460 -26.27 11.58 -12.48
CA ASP A 460 -26.71 11.74 -11.07
C ASP A 460 -27.61 10.61 -10.54
N ARG A 461 -27.31 9.34 -10.92
CA ARG A 461 -28.05 8.13 -10.54
C ARG A 461 -27.35 7.30 -9.47
N LEU A 462 -26.51 7.93 -8.64
CA LEU A 462 -25.72 7.22 -7.62
C LEU A 462 -26.56 6.49 -6.56
N ASP A 463 -27.81 6.87 -6.37
CA ASP A 463 -28.71 6.26 -5.39
C ASP A 463 -29.50 5.07 -5.93
N GLU A 464 -29.42 4.82 -7.24
CA GLU A 464 -30.02 3.64 -7.86
C GLU A 464 -29.26 2.36 -7.47
N VAL A 465 -30.01 1.26 -7.38
CA VAL A 465 -29.46 -0.07 -7.11
C VAL A 465 -29.13 -0.75 -8.43
N ASP A 466 -27.95 -1.34 -8.53
CA ASP A 466 -27.59 -2.19 -9.66
C ASP A 466 -28.40 -3.50 -9.58
N GLU A 467 -29.26 -3.73 -10.56
CA GLU A 467 -30.13 -4.92 -10.62
C GLU A 467 -29.40 -6.17 -11.14
N GLU A 468 -28.13 -6.03 -11.56
CA GLU A 468 -27.37 -7.14 -12.10
C GLU A 468 -27.05 -8.17 -10.99
N GLU A 469 -27.50 -9.40 -11.18
CA GLU A 469 -27.27 -10.48 -10.22
C GLU A 469 -25.78 -10.83 -10.12
N ILE A 470 -25.31 -11.02 -8.86
CA ILE A 470 -23.94 -11.47 -8.60
C ILE A 470 -23.83 -12.95 -8.99
N PRO A 471 -23.01 -13.32 -9.99
CA PRO A 471 -22.90 -14.68 -10.46
C PRO A 471 -22.42 -15.63 -9.35
N SER A 472 -23.05 -16.80 -9.24
CA SER A 472 -22.65 -17.86 -8.32
C SER A 472 -21.55 -18.75 -8.91
N VAL A 473 -20.57 -19.19 -8.08
CA VAL A 473 -19.45 -20.03 -8.49
C VAL A 473 -19.13 -21.10 -7.45
#